data_12c2c572d0433e56d67db0fac584c4aa
#
_entry.id   12c2c572d0433e56d67db0fac584c4aa
#
_cell.length_a   1.000
_cell.length_b   1.000
_cell.length_c   1.000
_cell.angle_alpha   90.00
_cell.angle_beta   90.00
_cell.angle_gamma   90.00
#
_symmetry.space_group_name_H-M   'P 1'
#
loop_
_entity.id
_entity.type
_entity.pdbx_description
1 polymer ?
#
loop_
_entity_poly.entity_id
_entity_poly.type
_entity_poly.pdbx_seq_one_letter_code
_entity_poly.pdbx_strand_id
1 'polypeptide(L)'
;MQIRDVVSDPVFPVICLIDGVERSWHYDHLKEAIDAEWVNGNLDCLTLPDRCDLCIVSDEFNSQSTVLMLEASRRGIPTLHMVDGIIEWRNCWENPRSQTEHHGMPLFMPVLADKIACIGRSQARILEAWGNPGKCEVVGVPRFDRFLGRNPRVRGDGPFRLLIMTAKTPGFTDEQIAMARRSLVDLKSWIETYNRSRQALIQPVWRVTSGLAADIGVSNQLRDTTGADLATVLSDVDAVITTPSTTILESMLFDLPVAVLDYTNSPQFVAAAWSVTCREHLDQVVRELMCPPQTKRLHQRTLLHDHLECQTPATPRMVTLIQEMLRWRSVPTPTDQPPRFPRRILADPQINYHLPEETLDLPRLFPEHPIFAELDVSRLQAEVGHLRLALKSKTAELAPFLRMLRLMEANPLTRSALWLRRQFVRWFWSSER
;
A
#
# COMPACT_ATOMS: atom_id res chain seq x y z
N MET A 1 7.16 -57.71 -21.09
CA MET A 1 6.55 -57.17 -19.86
C MET A 1 6.77 -55.66 -19.93
N GLN A 2 5.82 -54.91 -20.49
CA GLN A 2 5.89 -53.46 -20.64
C GLN A 2 5.56 -52.84 -19.26
N ILE A 3 6.53 -52.16 -18.69
CA ILE A 3 6.32 -51.29 -17.53
C ILE A 3 5.50 -50.10 -18.04
N ARG A 4 4.21 -50.05 -17.68
CA ARG A 4 3.41 -48.85 -17.81
C ARG A 4 3.95 -47.85 -16.81
N ASP A 5 4.59 -46.80 -17.30
CA ASP A 5 4.84 -45.63 -16.51
C ASP A 5 3.49 -45.13 -16.01
N VAL A 6 3.24 -45.29 -14.71
CA VAL A 6 2.13 -44.65 -14.05
C VAL A 6 2.50 -43.17 -13.96
N VAL A 7 2.04 -42.39 -14.93
CA VAL A 7 2.04 -40.95 -14.82
C VAL A 7 1.14 -40.64 -13.62
N SER A 8 1.73 -40.38 -12.49
CA SER A 8 0.97 -39.86 -11.32
C SER A 8 0.38 -38.52 -11.76
N ASP A 9 -0.93 -38.36 -11.62
CA ASP A 9 -1.59 -37.08 -11.83
C ASP A 9 -0.83 -35.98 -11.09
N PRO A 10 -0.65 -34.79 -11.69
CA PRO A 10 0.04 -33.71 -11.04
C PRO A 10 -0.69 -33.36 -9.74
N VAL A 11 0.01 -33.52 -8.62
CA VAL A 11 -0.56 -33.20 -7.32
C VAL A 11 -0.47 -31.69 -7.14
N PHE A 12 -1.58 -30.97 -7.39
CA PHE A 12 -1.67 -29.54 -7.17
C PHE A 12 -1.49 -29.17 -5.70
N PRO A 13 -0.87 -28.02 -5.39
CA PRO A 13 -0.80 -27.54 -4.01
C PRO A 13 -2.20 -27.19 -3.48
N VAL A 14 -2.42 -27.40 -2.19
CA VAL A 14 -3.66 -27.04 -1.50
C VAL A 14 -3.44 -25.72 -0.75
N ILE A 15 -4.16 -24.68 -1.17
CA ILE A 15 -4.12 -23.36 -0.54
C ILE A 15 -5.39 -23.15 0.26
N CYS A 16 -5.23 -22.94 1.57
CA CYS A 16 -6.33 -22.72 2.51
C CYS A 16 -6.54 -21.21 2.76
N LEU A 17 -7.75 -20.75 2.50
CA LEU A 17 -8.20 -19.40 2.85
C LEU A 17 -8.81 -19.43 4.25
N ILE A 18 -8.26 -18.66 5.17
CA ILE A 18 -8.72 -18.59 6.56
C ILE A 18 -9.86 -17.58 6.72
N ASP A 19 -9.98 -16.63 5.82
CA ASP A 19 -11.10 -15.68 5.81
C ASP A 19 -12.40 -16.42 5.45
N GLY A 20 -13.49 -16.11 6.11
CA GLY A 20 -14.79 -16.70 5.80
C GLY A 20 -15.20 -16.52 4.32
N VAL A 21 -16.17 -17.32 3.88
CA VAL A 21 -16.71 -17.33 2.50
C VAL A 21 -17.08 -15.92 2.00
N GLU A 22 -17.51 -15.04 2.91
CA GLU A 22 -17.88 -13.65 2.61
C GLU A 22 -16.73 -12.80 2.04
N ARG A 23 -15.47 -13.16 2.32
CA ARG A 23 -14.27 -12.47 1.81
C ARG A 23 -13.59 -13.21 0.67
N SER A 24 -14.11 -14.32 0.20
CA SER A 24 -13.48 -15.16 -0.83
C SER A 24 -13.25 -14.43 -2.16
N TRP A 25 -14.05 -13.41 -2.48
CA TRP A 25 -13.91 -12.59 -3.68
C TRP A 25 -12.59 -11.79 -3.75
N HIS A 26 -11.93 -11.53 -2.60
CA HIS A 26 -10.61 -10.89 -2.56
C HIS A 26 -9.53 -11.72 -3.29
N TYR A 27 -9.76 -13.03 -3.38
CA TYR A 27 -8.82 -14.01 -3.89
C TYR A 27 -9.13 -14.47 -5.32
N ASP A 28 -10.21 -14.00 -5.95
CA ASP A 28 -10.66 -14.51 -7.25
C ASP A 28 -9.58 -14.35 -8.33
N HIS A 29 -8.88 -13.21 -8.37
CA HIS A 29 -7.76 -13.00 -9.29
C HIS A 29 -6.60 -13.97 -9.08
N LEU A 30 -6.39 -14.44 -7.84
CA LEU A 30 -5.36 -15.40 -7.52
C LEU A 30 -5.79 -16.83 -7.87
N LYS A 31 -7.07 -17.14 -7.66
CA LYS A 31 -7.64 -18.45 -8.04
C LYS A 31 -7.58 -18.67 -9.54
N GLU A 32 -7.74 -17.63 -10.34
CA GLU A 32 -7.59 -17.68 -11.80
C GLU A 32 -6.13 -17.79 -12.25
N ALA A 33 -5.19 -17.25 -11.46
CA ALA A 33 -3.78 -17.12 -11.83
C ALA A 33 -2.87 -18.24 -11.30
N ILE A 34 -3.33 -19.01 -10.31
CA ILE A 34 -2.55 -20.07 -9.66
C ILE A 34 -3.29 -21.40 -9.79
N ASP A 35 -2.62 -22.36 -10.41
CA ASP A 35 -3.10 -23.72 -10.52
C ASP A 35 -2.93 -24.47 -9.19
N ALA A 36 -3.96 -24.43 -8.36
CA ALA A 36 -3.99 -24.97 -7.01
C ALA A 36 -5.40 -25.41 -6.63
N GLU A 37 -5.50 -26.32 -5.68
CA GLU A 37 -6.75 -26.61 -4.98
C GLU A 37 -6.99 -25.55 -3.91
N TRP A 38 -8.07 -24.76 -4.07
CA TRP A 38 -8.43 -23.70 -3.14
C TRP A 38 -9.54 -24.18 -2.18
N VAL A 39 -9.24 -24.15 -0.91
CA VAL A 39 -10.16 -24.61 0.15
C VAL A 39 -10.35 -23.50 1.19
N ASN A 40 -11.46 -23.52 1.90
CA ASN A 40 -11.67 -22.61 3.02
C ASN A 40 -11.40 -23.35 4.35
N GLY A 41 -10.76 -22.66 5.29
CA GLY A 41 -10.68 -23.12 6.67
C GLY A 41 -12.07 -23.18 7.30
N ASN A 42 -12.29 -24.16 8.15
CA ASN A 42 -13.55 -24.28 8.87
C ASN A 42 -13.52 -23.39 10.12
N LEU A 43 -14.10 -22.20 10.00
CA LEU A 43 -14.19 -21.23 11.11
C LEU A 43 -15.09 -21.71 12.25
N ASP A 44 -16.10 -22.51 11.98
CA ASP A 44 -17.02 -23.02 13.01
C ASP A 44 -16.36 -24.10 13.88
N CYS A 45 -15.67 -25.05 13.24
CA CYS A 45 -14.95 -26.13 13.91
C CYS A 45 -13.52 -25.78 14.28
N LEU A 46 -13.00 -24.63 13.86
CA LEU A 46 -11.62 -24.18 14.05
C LEU A 46 -10.58 -25.19 13.56
N THR A 47 -10.81 -25.78 12.37
CA THR A 47 -9.96 -26.81 11.80
C THR A 47 -9.46 -26.44 10.41
N LEU A 48 -8.18 -26.77 10.17
CA LEU A 48 -7.60 -26.72 8.83
C LEU A 48 -7.77 -28.07 8.12
N PRO A 49 -7.80 -28.11 6.79
CA PRO A 49 -7.79 -29.36 6.02
C PRO A 49 -6.58 -30.22 6.40
N ASP A 50 -6.73 -31.55 6.31
CA ASP A 50 -5.64 -32.49 6.57
C ASP A 50 -4.43 -32.22 5.69
N ARG A 51 -4.68 -32.01 4.39
CA ARG A 51 -3.69 -31.53 3.44
C ARG A 51 -3.85 -30.04 3.25
N CYS A 52 -2.81 -29.29 3.60
CA CYS A 52 -2.73 -27.85 3.43
C CYS A 52 -1.26 -27.46 3.19
N ASP A 53 -0.97 -26.77 2.09
CA ASP A 53 0.37 -26.43 1.69
C ASP A 53 0.71 -24.96 1.96
N LEU A 54 -0.30 -24.09 2.05
CA LEU A 54 -0.18 -22.68 2.40
C LEU A 54 -1.52 -22.20 3.00
N CYS A 55 -1.45 -21.38 4.02
CA CYS A 55 -2.61 -20.63 4.52
C CYS A 55 -2.50 -19.15 4.12
N ILE A 56 -3.59 -18.58 3.61
CA ILE A 56 -3.69 -17.14 3.31
C ILE A 56 -4.84 -16.55 4.12
N VAL A 57 -4.60 -15.34 4.66
CA VAL A 57 -5.58 -14.60 5.46
C VAL A 57 -5.51 -13.11 5.13
N SER A 58 -6.65 -12.41 5.14
CA SER A 58 -6.70 -10.94 5.05
C SER A 58 -7.03 -10.28 6.40
N ASP A 59 -7.56 -11.05 7.35
CA ASP A 59 -7.92 -10.59 8.69
C ASP A 59 -7.61 -11.69 9.72
N GLU A 60 -6.39 -11.72 10.24
CA GLU A 60 -5.97 -12.68 11.26
C GLU A 60 -6.32 -12.25 12.69
N PHE A 61 -6.94 -11.08 12.86
CA PHE A 61 -7.10 -10.43 14.15
C PHE A 61 -8.36 -10.87 14.90
N ASN A 62 -9.33 -11.49 14.23
CA ASN A 62 -10.44 -12.10 14.93
C ASN A 62 -10.03 -13.42 15.58
N SER A 63 -10.71 -13.82 16.65
CA SER A 63 -10.35 -14.98 17.46
C SER A 63 -10.31 -16.30 16.67
N GLN A 64 -11.20 -16.49 15.71
CA GLN A 64 -11.28 -17.72 14.91
C GLN A 64 -10.08 -17.82 13.94
N SER A 65 -9.80 -16.75 13.20
CA SER A 65 -8.63 -16.69 12.31
C SER A 65 -7.33 -16.85 13.09
N THR A 66 -7.22 -16.21 14.26
CA THR A 66 -6.04 -16.34 15.14
C THR A 66 -5.79 -17.80 15.51
N VAL A 67 -6.83 -18.56 15.90
CA VAL A 67 -6.69 -19.99 16.27
C VAL A 67 -6.22 -20.80 15.06
N LEU A 68 -6.78 -20.59 13.88
CA LEU A 68 -6.36 -21.30 12.66
C LEU A 68 -4.93 -20.94 12.23
N MET A 69 -4.51 -19.69 12.40
CA MET A 69 -3.14 -19.26 12.13
C MET A 69 -2.14 -19.93 13.07
N LEU A 70 -2.47 -20.03 14.37
CA LEU A 70 -1.65 -20.76 15.34
C LEU A 70 -1.59 -22.26 15.04
N GLU A 71 -2.69 -22.87 14.60
CA GLU A 71 -2.71 -24.27 14.16
C GLU A 71 -1.88 -24.49 12.91
N ALA A 72 -1.92 -23.56 11.92
CA ALA A 72 -1.06 -23.60 10.75
C ALA A 72 0.42 -23.56 11.15
N SER A 73 0.78 -22.64 12.03
CA SER A 73 2.14 -22.53 12.55
C SER A 73 2.59 -23.79 13.27
N ARG A 74 1.74 -24.39 14.14
CA ARG A 74 2.01 -25.65 14.85
C ARG A 74 2.25 -26.82 13.89
N ARG A 75 1.53 -26.86 12.75
CA ARG A 75 1.68 -27.87 11.70
C ARG A 75 2.84 -27.58 10.74
N GLY A 76 3.59 -26.48 10.92
CA GLY A 76 4.66 -26.04 10.01
C GLY A 76 4.13 -25.67 8.63
N ILE A 77 2.85 -25.26 8.51
CA ILE A 77 2.25 -24.77 7.27
C ILE A 77 2.62 -23.30 7.10
N PRO A 78 3.23 -22.89 5.97
CA PRO A 78 3.48 -21.50 5.66
C PRO A 78 2.22 -20.64 5.73
N THR A 79 2.38 -19.40 6.18
CA THR A 79 1.26 -18.47 6.36
C THR A 79 1.54 -17.12 5.72
N LEU A 80 0.55 -16.59 5.00
CA LEU A 80 0.63 -15.29 4.31
C LEU A 80 -0.53 -14.40 4.74
N HIS A 81 -0.22 -13.23 5.28
CA HIS A 81 -1.20 -12.16 5.50
C HIS A 81 -1.26 -11.26 4.26
N MET A 82 -2.39 -11.23 3.59
CA MET A 82 -2.64 -10.37 2.43
C MET A 82 -3.36 -9.10 2.87
N VAL A 83 -2.65 -7.98 2.94
CA VAL A 83 -3.28 -6.71 3.27
C VAL A 83 -4.09 -6.22 2.07
N ASP A 84 -5.38 -6.03 2.24
CA ASP A 84 -6.34 -5.70 1.17
C ASP A 84 -6.63 -4.20 1.02
N GLY A 85 -6.02 -3.38 1.86
CA GLY A 85 -6.28 -1.93 1.87
C GLY A 85 -5.32 -1.14 2.74
N ILE A 86 -5.72 0.10 3.04
CA ILE A 86 -4.93 0.98 3.90
C ILE A 86 -5.00 0.52 5.36
N ILE A 87 -3.92 0.73 6.10
CA ILE A 87 -3.94 0.71 7.57
C ILE A 87 -4.52 2.04 8.03
N GLU A 88 -5.50 2.00 8.90
CA GLU A 88 -6.14 3.19 9.45
C GLU A 88 -5.84 3.30 10.94
N TRP A 89 -5.29 4.45 11.37
CA TRP A 89 -4.94 4.71 12.77
C TRP A 89 -6.11 4.45 13.72
N ARG A 90 -7.28 5.01 13.40
CA ARG A 90 -8.47 4.89 14.24
C ARG A 90 -8.90 3.43 14.43
N ASN A 91 -8.77 2.61 13.38
CA ASN A 91 -9.07 1.17 13.48
C ASN A 91 -8.06 0.44 14.38
N CYS A 92 -6.78 0.78 14.28
CA CYS A 92 -5.74 0.10 15.05
C CYS A 92 -5.72 0.50 16.53
N TRP A 93 -5.98 1.78 16.85
CA TRP A 93 -5.71 2.33 18.17
C TRP A 93 -6.95 2.84 18.91
N GLU A 94 -8.00 3.23 18.19
CA GLU A 94 -9.17 3.91 18.76
C GLU A 94 -10.45 3.08 18.61
N ASN A 95 -10.39 1.90 17.97
CA ASN A 95 -11.52 1.03 17.80
C ASN A 95 -11.81 0.24 19.10
N PRO A 96 -12.97 0.46 19.75
CA PRO A 96 -13.31 -0.26 20.99
C PRO A 96 -13.37 -1.78 20.83
N ARG A 97 -13.67 -2.27 19.62
CA ARG A 97 -13.70 -3.71 19.34
C ARG A 97 -12.32 -4.35 19.46
N SER A 98 -11.24 -3.60 19.21
CA SER A 98 -9.87 -4.12 19.38
C SER A 98 -9.61 -4.61 20.79
N GLN A 99 -10.24 -4.02 21.81
CA GLN A 99 -10.09 -4.43 23.20
C GLN A 99 -10.78 -5.76 23.50
N THR A 100 -11.88 -6.06 22.82
CA THR A 100 -12.67 -7.27 23.02
C THR A 100 -12.31 -8.40 22.07
N GLU A 101 -12.09 -8.09 20.80
CA GLU A 101 -11.85 -9.08 19.74
C GLU A 101 -10.37 -9.44 19.60
N HIS A 102 -9.47 -8.53 19.98
CA HIS A 102 -8.00 -8.66 19.80
C HIS A 102 -7.24 -8.64 21.14
N HIS A 103 -7.91 -8.94 22.25
CA HIS A 103 -7.31 -8.99 23.58
C HIS A 103 -6.54 -7.71 23.98
N GLY A 104 -7.00 -6.54 23.52
CA GLY A 104 -6.36 -5.26 23.77
C GLY A 104 -5.10 -4.98 22.97
N MET A 105 -4.73 -5.87 22.05
CA MET A 105 -3.58 -5.65 21.16
C MET A 105 -3.99 -4.81 19.95
N PRO A 106 -3.20 -3.81 19.54
CA PRO A 106 -3.42 -3.12 18.29
C PRO A 106 -3.28 -4.07 17.10
N LEU A 107 -4.06 -3.83 16.04
CA LEU A 107 -3.94 -4.60 14.81
C LEU A 107 -2.50 -4.53 14.25
N PHE A 108 -2.01 -5.61 13.67
CA PHE A 108 -0.68 -5.72 13.05
C PHE A 108 0.53 -5.67 13.99
N MET A 109 0.36 -5.80 15.31
CA MET A 109 1.44 -5.66 16.30
C MET A 109 1.60 -6.88 17.24
N PRO A 110 2.37 -7.89 16.89
CA PRO A 110 2.82 -8.29 15.55
C PRO A 110 1.78 -9.10 14.78
N VAL A 111 1.99 -9.25 13.49
CA VAL A 111 1.25 -10.18 12.62
C VAL A 111 1.76 -11.61 12.88
N LEU A 112 0.86 -12.58 13.00
CA LEU A 112 1.19 -13.99 13.23
C LEU A 112 1.80 -14.63 11.98
N ALA A 113 1.29 -14.28 10.79
CA ALA A 113 1.75 -14.83 9.53
C ALA A 113 3.28 -14.74 9.34
N ASP A 114 3.84 -15.69 8.61
CA ASP A 114 5.27 -15.73 8.27
C ASP A 114 5.66 -14.60 7.34
N LYS A 115 4.78 -14.26 6.40
CA LYS A 115 4.94 -13.17 5.44
C LYS A 115 3.72 -12.27 5.37
N ILE A 116 3.94 -11.01 5.00
CA ILE A 116 2.91 -9.98 4.85
C ILE A 116 3.03 -9.41 3.44
N ALA A 117 1.99 -9.57 2.63
CA ALA A 117 1.88 -8.92 1.33
C ALA A 117 1.38 -7.49 1.54
N CYS A 118 2.28 -6.53 1.48
CA CYS A 118 2.02 -5.11 1.70
C CYS A 118 1.56 -4.43 0.41
N ILE A 119 0.65 -3.45 0.53
CA ILE A 119 0.14 -2.70 -0.62
C ILE A 119 1.19 -1.75 -1.21
N GLY A 120 2.11 -1.25 -0.38
CA GLY A 120 3.14 -0.30 -0.80
C GLY A 120 4.27 -0.17 0.20
N ARG A 121 5.24 0.67 -0.13
CA ARG A 121 6.47 0.85 0.66
C ARG A 121 6.22 1.50 2.02
N SER A 122 5.34 2.50 2.07
CA SER A 122 5.00 3.17 3.35
C SER A 122 4.40 2.17 4.33
N GLN A 123 3.50 1.30 3.88
CA GLN A 123 2.90 0.28 4.71
C GLN A 123 3.94 -0.75 5.20
N ALA A 124 4.84 -1.20 4.33
CA ALA A 124 5.91 -2.13 4.72
C ALA A 124 6.81 -1.52 5.80
N ARG A 125 7.20 -0.23 5.67
CA ARG A 125 8.00 0.47 6.70
C ARG A 125 7.29 0.55 8.05
N ILE A 126 5.99 0.85 8.04
CA ILE A 126 5.17 0.92 9.25
C ILE A 126 5.10 -0.45 9.92
N LEU A 127 4.76 -1.49 9.16
CA LEU A 127 4.62 -2.83 9.70
C LEU A 127 5.94 -3.41 10.21
N GLU A 128 7.06 -3.16 9.53
CA GLU A 128 8.40 -3.54 10.04
C GLU A 128 8.70 -2.84 11.37
N ALA A 129 8.39 -1.53 11.50
CA ALA A 129 8.55 -0.79 12.75
C ALA A 129 7.64 -1.30 13.87
N TRP A 130 6.51 -1.90 13.52
CA TRP A 130 5.53 -2.47 14.46
C TRP A 130 5.82 -3.92 14.86
N GLY A 131 7.06 -4.37 14.76
CA GLY A 131 7.50 -5.68 15.23
C GLY A 131 7.38 -6.81 14.21
N ASN A 132 7.32 -6.48 12.93
CA ASN A 132 7.29 -7.47 11.84
C ASN A 132 8.56 -7.47 10.97
N PRO A 133 9.79 -7.50 11.56
CA PRO A 133 11.02 -7.39 10.79
C PRO A 133 11.20 -8.57 9.85
N GLY A 134 11.43 -8.26 8.56
CA GLY A 134 11.68 -9.28 7.53
C GLY A 134 10.46 -10.08 7.09
N LYS A 135 9.25 -9.70 7.53
CA LYS A 135 8.01 -10.32 7.05
C LYS A 135 7.41 -9.62 5.83
N CYS A 136 7.67 -8.33 5.64
CA CYS A 136 7.02 -7.49 4.66
C CYS A 136 7.54 -7.72 3.24
N GLU A 137 6.64 -7.99 2.29
CA GLU A 137 6.88 -8.06 0.86
C GLU A 137 6.02 -7.01 0.16
N VAL A 138 6.62 -6.14 -0.66
CA VAL A 138 5.87 -5.10 -1.37
C VAL A 138 5.26 -5.70 -2.62
N VAL A 139 3.95 -5.86 -2.62
CA VAL A 139 3.20 -6.56 -3.68
C VAL A 139 2.29 -5.61 -4.46
N GLY A 140 1.58 -4.72 -3.80
CA GLY A 140 0.45 -4.00 -4.34
C GLY A 140 -0.88 -4.65 -3.98
N VAL A 141 -1.95 -4.24 -4.65
CA VAL A 141 -3.31 -4.78 -4.43
C VAL A 141 -3.81 -5.44 -5.72
N PRO A 142 -3.91 -6.78 -5.81
CA PRO A 142 -4.28 -7.49 -7.03
C PRO A 142 -5.57 -6.98 -7.69
N ARG A 143 -6.62 -6.71 -6.92
CA ARG A 143 -7.88 -6.16 -7.44
C ARG A 143 -7.76 -4.77 -8.08
N PHE A 144 -6.63 -4.08 -7.90
CA PHE A 144 -6.37 -2.77 -8.50
C PHE A 144 -5.71 -2.86 -9.87
N ASP A 145 -5.22 -4.02 -10.28
CA ASP A 145 -4.60 -4.19 -11.60
C ASP A 145 -5.52 -3.73 -12.73
N ARG A 146 -6.84 -3.89 -12.58
CA ARG A 146 -7.86 -3.40 -13.51
C ARG A 146 -7.93 -1.88 -13.65
N PHE A 147 -7.33 -1.13 -12.74
CA PHE A 147 -7.29 0.34 -12.75
C PHE A 147 -6.02 0.90 -13.39
N LEU A 148 -4.98 0.06 -13.55
CA LEU A 148 -3.70 0.49 -14.11
C LEU A 148 -3.84 0.97 -15.56
N GLY A 149 -3.20 2.09 -15.88
CA GLY A 149 -3.22 2.66 -17.23
C GLY A 149 -4.54 3.30 -17.65
N ARG A 150 -5.50 3.48 -16.72
CA ARG A 150 -6.72 4.23 -17.01
C ARG A 150 -6.46 5.73 -16.92
N ASN A 151 -7.03 6.46 -17.86
CA ASN A 151 -6.93 7.92 -17.89
C ASN A 151 -8.17 8.55 -17.23
N PRO A 152 -8.01 9.71 -16.57
CA PRO A 152 -9.13 10.47 -16.07
C PRO A 152 -9.98 10.97 -17.23
N ARG A 153 -11.22 11.29 -16.93
CA ARG A 153 -12.13 11.97 -17.86
C ARG A 153 -11.48 13.26 -18.36
N VAL A 154 -11.54 13.50 -19.67
CA VAL A 154 -11.26 14.82 -20.22
C VAL A 154 -12.42 15.73 -19.84
N ARG A 155 -12.15 16.76 -19.04
CA ARG A 155 -13.17 17.71 -18.60
C ARG A 155 -13.74 18.47 -19.81
N GLY A 156 -15.05 18.43 -19.98
CA GLY A 156 -15.79 19.26 -20.94
C GLY A 156 -16.33 20.55 -20.29
N ASP A 157 -17.17 21.27 -21.02
CA ASP A 157 -17.78 22.54 -20.59
C ASP A 157 -18.93 22.36 -19.59
N GLY A 158 -19.20 21.13 -19.14
CA GLY A 158 -20.28 20.81 -18.22
C GLY A 158 -19.97 21.17 -16.75
N PRO A 159 -20.93 20.87 -15.84
CA PRO A 159 -20.72 21.07 -14.40
C PRO A 159 -19.53 20.25 -13.90
N PHE A 160 -18.82 20.77 -12.89
CA PHE A 160 -17.74 20.06 -12.20
C PHE A 160 -18.32 18.92 -11.39
N ARG A 161 -17.99 17.69 -11.73
CA ARG A 161 -18.50 16.48 -11.08
C ARG A 161 -17.60 16.09 -9.92
N LEU A 162 -18.08 16.29 -8.71
CA LEU A 162 -17.34 16.00 -7.46
C LEU A 162 -17.88 14.73 -6.84
N LEU A 163 -17.08 13.66 -6.84
CA LEU A 163 -17.42 12.42 -6.13
C LEU A 163 -17.15 12.58 -4.64
N ILE A 164 -18.17 12.28 -3.83
CA ILE A 164 -18.10 12.33 -2.37
C ILE A 164 -18.35 10.92 -1.84
N MET A 165 -17.34 10.36 -1.18
CA MET A 165 -17.37 8.98 -0.69
C MET A 165 -17.11 8.91 0.81
N THR A 166 -17.58 7.81 1.41
CA THR A 166 -17.17 7.40 2.75
C THR A 166 -16.59 6.01 2.75
N ALA A 167 -15.74 5.72 3.73
CA ALA A 167 -15.39 4.35 4.06
C ALA A 167 -16.66 3.54 4.38
N LYS A 168 -16.61 2.21 4.24
CA LYS A 168 -17.70 1.31 4.67
C LYS A 168 -18.01 1.49 6.17
N THR A 169 -16.96 1.71 6.97
CA THR A 169 -17.03 2.08 8.38
C THR A 169 -16.41 3.46 8.54
N PRO A 170 -17.20 4.55 8.52
CA PRO A 170 -16.67 5.91 8.52
C PRO A 170 -16.16 6.39 9.89
N GLY A 171 -16.40 5.63 10.95
CA GLY A 171 -15.90 5.83 12.31
C GLY A 171 -16.09 4.58 13.15
N PHE A 172 -15.29 4.42 14.18
CA PHE A 172 -15.27 3.27 15.10
C PHE A 172 -15.91 3.61 16.45
N THR A 173 -16.16 4.89 16.72
CA THR A 173 -16.88 5.40 17.90
C THR A 173 -18.03 6.29 17.45
N ASP A 174 -19.01 6.49 18.34
CA ASP A 174 -20.14 7.40 18.06
C ASP A 174 -19.69 8.82 17.81
N GLU A 175 -18.64 9.27 18.48
CA GLU A 175 -18.05 10.59 18.29
C GLU A 175 -17.43 10.73 16.88
N GLN A 176 -16.67 9.72 16.43
CA GLN A 176 -16.09 9.71 15.09
C GLN A 176 -17.18 9.70 14.00
N ILE A 177 -18.26 8.94 14.22
CA ILE A 177 -19.41 8.90 13.31
C ILE A 177 -20.12 10.28 13.28
N ALA A 178 -20.28 10.93 14.43
CA ALA A 178 -20.84 12.27 14.53
C ALA A 178 -19.99 13.32 13.80
N MET A 179 -18.65 13.23 13.91
CA MET A 179 -17.72 14.10 13.19
C MET A 179 -17.78 13.86 11.68
N ALA A 180 -17.84 12.60 11.22
CA ALA A 180 -18.02 12.25 9.81
C ALA A 180 -19.34 12.81 9.27
N ARG A 181 -20.43 12.71 10.03
CA ARG A 181 -21.73 13.32 9.68
C ARG A 181 -21.62 14.82 9.54
N ARG A 182 -21.01 15.49 10.54
CA ARG A 182 -20.84 16.96 10.54
C ARG A 182 -20.04 17.41 9.32
N SER A 183 -18.94 16.76 9.01
CA SER A 183 -18.10 17.11 7.87
C SER A 183 -18.85 17.01 6.53
N LEU A 184 -19.69 15.98 6.36
CA LEU A 184 -20.53 15.80 5.17
C LEU A 184 -21.65 16.86 5.09
N VAL A 185 -22.26 17.23 6.22
CA VAL A 185 -23.27 18.31 6.29
C VAL A 185 -22.64 19.65 5.90
N ASP A 186 -21.46 19.95 6.43
CA ASP A 186 -20.73 21.18 6.11
C ASP A 186 -20.34 21.22 4.62
N LEU A 187 -19.84 20.13 4.07
CA LEU A 187 -19.51 20.02 2.64
C LEU A 187 -20.76 20.22 1.75
N LYS A 188 -21.87 19.57 2.08
CA LYS A 188 -23.15 19.72 1.34
C LYS A 188 -23.61 21.17 1.37
N SER A 189 -23.66 21.78 2.56
CA SER A 189 -24.06 23.17 2.74
C SER A 189 -23.16 24.14 1.97
N TRP A 190 -21.86 23.87 1.95
CA TRP A 190 -20.89 24.66 1.20
C TRP A 190 -21.16 24.55 -0.32
N ILE A 191 -21.36 23.34 -0.87
CA ILE A 191 -21.70 23.14 -2.29
C ILE A 191 -22.99 23.86 -2.67
N GLU A 192 -24.04 23.72 -1.87
CA GLU A 192 -25.33 24.39 -2.12
C GLU A 192 -25.19 25.92 -2.12
N THR A 193 -24.39 26.47 -1.21
CA THR A 193 -24.11 27.90 -1.13
C THR A 193 -23.29 28.39 -2.32
N TYR A 194 -22.24 27.63 -2.68
CA TYR A 194 -21.41 27.91 -3.84
C TYR A 194 -22.26 27.95 -5.14
N ASN A 195 -23.07 26.93 -5.36
CA ASN A 195 -23.92 26.82 -6.56
C ASN A 195 -24.96 27.94 -6.68
N ARG A 196 -25.49 28.47 -5.56
CA ARG A 196 -26.39 29.61 -5.56
C ARG A 196 -25.72 30.93 -5.97
N SER A 197 -24.43 31.05 -5.76
CA SER A 197 -23.69 32.30 -5.96
C SER A 197 -22.86 32.34 -7.26
N ARG A 198 -22.83 31.26 -8.08
CA ARG A 198 -21.90 31.10 -9.21
C ARG A 198 -22.62 30.61 -10.47
N GLN A 199 -22.01 30.93 -11.64
CA GLN A 199 -22.46 30.38 -12.93
C GLN A 199 -21.94 28.96 -13.17
N ALA A 200 -20.74 28.62 -12.64
CA ALA A 200 -20.20 27.28 -12.74
C ALA A 200 -20.76 26.43 -11.59
N LEU A 201 -21.45 25.36 -11.92
CA LEU A 201 -22.09 24.47 -10.97
C LEU A 201 -21.16 23.31 -10.60
N ILE A 202 -21.17 22.95 -9.31
CA ILE A 202 -20.64 21.71 -8.81
C ILE A 202 -21.78 20.70 -8.77
N GLN A 203 -21.62 19.59 -9.47
CA GLN A 203 -22.54 18.47 -9.41
C GLN A 203 -21.98 17.42 -8.45
N PRO A 204 -22.51 17.30 -7.22
CA PRO A 204 -22.06 16.26 -6.29
C PRO A 204 -22.56 14.89 -6.75
N VAL A 205 -21.67 13.91 -6.72
CA VAL A 205 -21.96 12.50 -6.92
C VAL A 205 -21.73 11.80 -5.58
N TRP A 206 -22.80 11.34 -4.95
CA TRP A 206 -22.75 10.79 -3.59
C TRP A 206 -22.57 9.27 -3.62
N ARG A 207 -21.56 8.76 -2.90
CA ARG A 207 -21.32 7.34 -2.63
C ARG A 207 -20.97 7.15 -1.15
N VAL A 208 -21.93 7.42 -0.31
CA VAL A 208 -21.80 7.38 1.15
C VAL A 208 -22.60 6.23 1.74
N THR A 209 -22.24 5.77 2.93
CA THR A 209 -22.97 4.70 3.62
C THR A 209 -24.43 5.09 3.83
N SER A 210 -25.35 4.12 3.75
CA SER A 210 -26.80 4.39 3.76
C SER A 210 -27.26 5.16 5.00
N GLY A 211 -26.71 4.86 6.19
CA GLY A 211 -27.04 5.58 7.41
C GLY A 211 -26.68 7.07 7.33
N LEU A 212 -25.45 7.38 6.94
CA LEU A 212 -25.01 8.76 6.76
C LEU A 212 -25.77 9.47 5.62
N ALA A 213 -26.09 8.75 4.54
CA ALA A 213 -26.86 9.32 3.44
C ALA A 213 -28.26 9.79 3.89
N ALA A 214 -28.91 9.03 4.75
CA ALA A 214 -30.20 9.39 5.35
C ALA A 214 -30.05 10.63 6.24
N ASP A 215 -29.05 10.64 7.10
CA ASP A 215 -28.77 11.71 8.05
C ASP A 215 -28.51 13.06 7.38
N ILE A 216 -27.82 13.06 6.23
CA ILE A 216 -27.52 14.29 5.47
C ILE A 216 -28.56 14.59 4.37
N GLY A 217 -29.60 13.76 4.23
CA GLY A 217 -30.71 13.97 3.27
C GLY A 217 -30.29 13.81 1.81
N VAL A 218 -29.41 12.84 1.47
CA VAL A 218 -28.98 12.56 0.09
C VAL A 218 -29.34 11.16 -0.39
N SER A 219 -30.15 10.40 0.35
CA SER A 219 -30.50 9.02 0.02
C SER A 219 -31.05 8.84 -1.40
N ASN A 220 -31.84 9.82 -1.88
CA ASN A 220 -32.37 9.78 -3.23
C ASN A 220 -31.33 10.00 -4.33
N GLN A 221 -30.16 10.53 -3.99
CA GLN A 221 -29.05 10.81 -4.91
C GLN A 221 -28.05 9.65 -5.01
N LEU A 222 -28.21 8.59 -4.18
CA LEU A 222 -27.36 7.41 -4.22
C LEU A 222 -27.69 6.45 -5.37
N ARG A 223 -28.80 6.65 -6.09
CA ARG A 223 -29.31 5.71 -7.10
C ARG A 223 -28.29 5.40 -8.19
N ASP A 224 -27.53 6.42 -8.61
CA ASP A 224 -26.59 6.31 -9.72
C ASP A 224 -25.27 5.64 -9.31
N THR A 225 -25.04 5.45 -8.00
CA THR A 225 -23.78 4.88 -7.48
C THR A 225 -23.98 3.58 -6.73
N THR A 226 -25.21 3.25 -6.32
CA THR A 226 -25.52 2.00 -5.63
C THR A 226 -25.43 0.83 -6.61
N GLY A 227 -24.51 -0.12 -6.35
CA GLY A 227 -24.26 -1.27 -7.23
C GLY A 227 -23.42 -0.96 -8.48
N ALA A 228 -23.09 0.31 -8.77
CA ALA A 228 -22.17 0.63 -9.84
C ALA A 228 -20.73 0.24 -9.49
N ASP A 229 -20.00 -0.28 -10.47
CA ASP A 229 -18.56 -0.51 -10.31
C ASP A 229 -17.84 0.82 -10.07
N LEU A 230 -16.95 0.85 -9.08
CA LEU A 230 -16.23 2.07 -8.71
C LEU A 230 -15.39 2.63 -9.87
N ALA A 231 -14.83 1.77 -10.72
CA ALA A 231 -14.08 2.19 -11.89
C ALA A 231 -14.93 3.03 -12.85
N THR A 232 -16.19 2.63 -13.06
CA THR A 232 -17.13 3.36 -13.90
C THR A 232 -17.44 4.73 -13.31
N VAL A 233 -17.67 4.79 -11.99
CA VAL A 233 -17.93 6.06 -11.30
C VAL A 233 -16.72 6.99 -11.36
N LEU A 234 -15.50 6.47 -11.09
CA LEU A 234 -14.26 7.26 -11.14
C LEU A 234 -13.95 7.78 -12.55
N SER A 235 -14.30 7.03 -13.59
CA SER A 235 -14.12 7.47 -14.98
C SER A 235 -15.03 8.63 -15.39
N ASP A 236 -16.04 8.97 -14.59
CA ASP A 236 -17.08 9.95 -14.93
C ASP A 236 -17.08 11.17 -14.00
N VAL A 237 -16.05 11.35 -13.19
CA VAL A 237 -15.94 12.49 -12.26
C VAL A 237 -14.63 13.25 -12.47
N ASP A 238 -14.59 14.50 -11.98
CA ASP A 238 -13.45 15.40 -12.16
C ASP A 238 -12.53 15.43 -10.92
N ALA A 239 -13.05 15.14 -9.73
CA ALA A 239 -12.29 15.06 -8.48
C ALA A 239 -13.04 14.23 -7.43
N VAL A 240 -12.34 13.92 -6.35
CA VAL A 240 -12.85 13.08 -5.26
C VAL A 240 -12.61 13.71 -3.90
N ILE A 241 -13.62 13.66 -3.04
CA ILE A 241 -13.50 13.89 -1.59
C ILE A 241 -13.94 12.60 -0.90
N THR A 242 -13.09 12.04 -0.03
CA THR A 242 -13.42 10.80 0.68
C THR A 242 -12.97 10.85 2.13
N THR A 243 -13.68 10.16 3.03
CA THR A 243 -13.14 9.87 4.35
C THR A 243 -11.94 8.93 4.24
N PRO A 244 -11.07 8.79 5.27
CA PRO A 244 -9.96 7.85 5.25
C PRO A 244 -10.43 6.45 4.82
N SER A 245 -9.97 6.01 3.66
CA SER A 245 -10.32 4.68 3.11
C SER A 245 -9.38 4.31 1.95
N THR A 246 -9.38 3.06 1.56
CA THR A 246 -8.62 2.56 0.41
C THR A 246 -9.00 3.27 -0.91
N THR A 247 -10.20 3.85 -1.00
CA THR A 247 -10.65 4.62 -2.17
C THR A 247 -9.80 5.85 -2.47
N ILE A 248 -8.99 6.34 -1.52
CA ILE A 248 -7.96 7.37 -1.76
C ILE A 248 -7.01 6.88 -2.86
N LEU A 249 -6.49 5.67 -2.71
CA LEU A 249 -5.52 5.08 -3.66
C LEU A 249 -6.19 4.74 -5.00
N GLU A 250 -7.40 4.17 -4.96
CA GLU A 250 -8.18 3.88 -6.16
C GLU A 250 -8.43 5.15 -6.99
N SER A 251 -8.76 6.25 -6.33
CA SER A 251 -8.97 7.55 -7.01
C SER A 251 -7.68 8.15 -7.57
N MET A 252 -6.57 8.02 -6.83
CA MET A 252 -5.27 8.48 -7.30
C MET A 252 -4.77 7.70 -8.51
N LEU A 253 -5.10 6.40 -8.63
CA LEU A 253 -4.78 5.57 -9.81
C LEU A 253 -5.46 6.08 -11.08
N PHE A 254 -6.61 6.76 -10.97
CA PHE A 254 -7.28 7.45 -12.07
C PHE A 254 -6.71 8.86 -12.32
N ASP A 255 -5.62 9.24 -11.67
CA ASP A 255 -5.03 10.58 -11.69
C ASP A 255 -6.05 11.70 -11.35
N LEU A 256 -7.09 11.37 -10.59
CA LEU A 256 -8.06 12.35 -10.10
C LEU A 256 -7.48 13.12 -8.90
N PRO A 257 -7.72 14.45 -8.80
CA PRO A 257 -7.44 15.19 -7.58
C PRO A 257 -8.25 14.62 -6.40
N VAL A 258 -7.57 14.27 -5.30
CA VAL A 258 -8.20 13.61 -4.13
C VAL A 258 -7.99 14.42 -2.87
N ALA A 259 -9.07 14.70 -2.14
CA ALA A 259 -9.03 15.26 -0.81
C ALA A 259 -9.54 14.26 0.23
N VAL A 260 -8.87 14.21 1.36
CA VAL A 260 -9.33 13.48 2.56
C VAL A 260 -10.17 14.40 3.42
N LEU A 261 -11.39 13.98 3.75
CA LEU A 261 -12.32 14.66 4.64
C LEU A 261 -12.30 13.95 6.00
N ASP A 262 -11.64 14.54 6.97
CA ASP A 262 -11.48 13.95 8.30
C ASP A 262 -11.43 15.01 9.40
N TYR A 263 -12.58 15.30 9.99
CA TYR A 263 -12.69 16.27 11.10
C TYR A 263 -12.18 15.72 12.44
N THR A 264 -11.88 14.42 12.53
CA THR A 264 -11.21 13.87 13.72
C THR A 264 -9.76 14.32 13.78
N ASN A 265 -9.18 14.67 12.61
CA ASN A 265 -7.77 15.02 12.46
C ASN A 265 -6.84 13.95 13.07
N SER A 266 -7.26 12.70 12.99
CA SER A 266 -6.46 11.54 13.44
C SER A 266 -5.23 11.36 12.56
N PRO A 267 -4.15 10.75 13.06
CA PRO A 267 -2.98 10.40 12.26
C PRO A 267 -3.37 9.56 11.04
N GLN A 268 -2.76 9.83 9.90
CA GLN A 268 -3.03 9.14 8.64
C GLN A 268 -1.77 8.50 8.11
N PHE A 269 -1.83 7.18 7.83
CA PHE A 269 -0.73 6.45 7.19
C PHE A 269 -0.74 6.57 5.67
N VAL A 270 -1.92 6.87 5.10
CA VAL A 270 -2.09 7.16 3.68
C VAL A 270 -2.68 8.56 3.56
N ALA A 271 -1.87 9.48 3.06
CA ALA A 271 -2.25 10.88 2.87
C ALA A 271 -2.72 11.15 1.44
N ALA A 272 -3.50 12.22 1.27
CA ALA A 272 -3.78 12.84 -0.01
C ALA A 272 -3.11 14.22 -0.09
N ALA A 273 -3.03 14.79 -1.29
CA ALA A 273 -2.46 16.12 -1.46
C ALA A 273 -3.33 17.24 -0.90
N TRP A 274 -4.59 16.95 -0.64
CA TRP A 274 -5.53 17.86 0.01
C TRP A 274 -6.18 17.18 1.22
N SER A 275 -6.35 17.96 2.28
CA SER A 275 -6.98 17.52 3.51
C SER A 275 -7.97 18.58 4.00
N VAL A 276 -9.13 18.11 4.44
CA VAL A 276 -10.20 18.94 5.03
C VAL A 276 -10.43 18.45 6.45
N THR A 277 -9.90 19.17 7.45
CA THR A 277 -10.02 18.82 8.87
C THR A 277 -10.98 19.74 9.63
N CYS A 278 -11.47 20.79 8.95
CA CYS A 278 -12.50 21.69 9.48
C CYS A 278 -13.24 22.36 8.32
N ARG A 279 -14.35 23.02 8.65
CA ARG A 279 -15.21 23.69 7.66
C ARG A 279 -14.50 24.78 6.87
N GLU A 280 -13.60 25.49 7.50
CA GLU A 280 -12.85 26.62 6.95
C GLU A 280 -11.95 26.19 5.78
N HIS A 281 -11.52 24.93 5.74
CA HIS A 281 -10.71 24.40 4.66
C HIS A 281 -11.49 24.14 3.36
N LEU A 282 -12.82 24.04 3.42
CA LEU A 282 -13.66 23.64 2.29
C LEU A 282 -13.51 24.59 1.10
N ASP A 283 -13.54 25.92 1.33
CA ASP A 283 -13.48 26.89 0.23
C ASP A 283 -12.18 26.76 -0.57
N GLN A 284 -11.04 26.73 0.10
CA GLN A 284 -9.75 26.60 -0.55
C GLN A 284 -9.60 25.25 -1.23
N VAL A 285 -9.89 24.16 -0.51
CA VAL A 285 -9.66 22.80 -1.01
C VAL A 285 -10.54 22.52 -2.22
N VAL A 286 -11.83 22.83 -2.19
CA VAL A 286 -12.72 22.53 -3.32
C VAL A 286 -12.35 23.37 -4.55
N ARG A 287 -11.97 24.65 -4.37
CA ARG A 287 -11.47 25.47 -5.49
C ARG A 287 -10.18 24.91 -6.09
N GLU A 288 -9.26 24.44 -5.25
CA GLU A 288 -8.04 23.81 -5.75
C GLU A 288 -8.32 22.46 -6.44
N LEU A 289 -9.31 21.68 -6.00
CA LEU A 289 -9.74 20.48 -6.72
C LEU A 289 -10.32 20.80 -8.10
N MET A 290 -11.01 21.95 -8.24
CA MET A 290 -11.55 22.41 -9.53
C MET A 290 -10.46 22.88 -10.50
N CYS A 291 -9.38 23.45 -9.98
CA CYS A 291 -8.21 23.92 -10.73
C CYS A 291 -6.93 23.56 -9.97
N PRO A 292 -6.52 22.27 -10.02
CA PRO A 292 -5.49 21.75 -9.15
C PRO A 292 -4.11 22.32 -9.48
N PRO A 293 -3.40 22.91 -8.48
CA PRO A 293 -2.02 23.34 -8.65
C PRO A 293 -1.14 22.18 -9.10
N GLN A 294 -0.27 22.42 -10.07
CA GLN A 294 0.64 21.41 -10.61
C GLN A 294 1.53 20.79 -9.51
N THR A 295 2.00 21.61 -8.56
CA THR A 295 2.80 21.14 -7.43
C THR A 295 2.06 20.13 -6.55
N LYS A 296 0.76 20.35 -6.29
CA LYS A 296 -0.07 19.40 -5.51
C LYS A 296 -0.37 18.13 -6.30
N ARG A 297 -0.56 18.24 -7.62
CA ARG A 297 -0.69 17.04 -8.47
C ARG A 297 0.58 16.19 -8.46
N LEU A 298 1.74 16.84 -8.57
CA LEU A 298 3.03 16.16 -8.45
C LEU A 298 3.18 15.49 -7.08
N HIS A 299 2.85 16.20 -6.01
CA HIS A 299 2.87 15.64 -4.65
C HIS A 299 1.94 14.43 -4.52
N GLN A 300 0.71 14.50 -5.04
CA GLN A 300 -0.22 13.37 -5.02
C GLN A 300 0.34 12.12 -5.73
N ARG A 301 0.99 12.30 -6.89
CA ARG A 301 1.64 11.19 -7.60
C ARG A 301 2.78 10.58 -6.78
N THR A 302 3.58 11.42 -6.11
CA THR A 302 4.64 10.95 -5.20
C THR A 302 4.05 10.14 -4.04
N LEU A 303 2.96 10.62 -3.44
CA LEU A 303 2.25 9.89 -2.38
C LEU A 303 1.72 8.55 -2.88
N LEU A 304 1.09 8.51 -4.06
CA LEU A 304 0.60 7.27 -4.64
C LEU A 304 1.71 6.23 -4.77
N HIS A 305 2.88 6.60 -5.32
CA HIS A 305 3.99 5.67 -5.51
C HIS A 305 4.63 5.18 -4.20
N ASP A 306 4.53 5.92 -3.11
CA ASP A 306 4.98 5.47 -1.80
C ASP A 306 3.94 4.59 -1.09
N HIS A 307 2.66 4.93 -1.24
CA HIS A 307 1.57 4.23 -0.56
C HIS A 307 1.11 2.96 -1.28
N LEU A 308 1.27 2.89 -2.59
CA LEU A 308 0.83 1.76 -3.41
C LEU A 308 1.90 1.34 -4.41
N GLU A 309 2.21 0.06 -4.48
CA GLU A 309 2.94 -0.50 -5.61
C GLU A 309 1.99 -0.62 -6.80
N CYS A 310 2.15 0.26 -7.76
CA CYS A 310 1.31 0.35 -8.96
C CYS A 310 2.10 0.54 -10.26
N GLN A 311 3.43 0.44 -10.22
CA GLN A 311 4.26 0.51 -11.42
C GLN A 311 4.20 -0.79 -12.24
N THR A 312 3.97 -1.91 -11.56
CA THR A 312 3.74 -3.20 -12.17
C THR A 312 2.46 -3.81 -11.59
N PRO A 313 1.76 -4.67 -12.34
CA PRO A 313 0.59 -5.37 -11.82
C PRO A 313 0.92 -6.16 -10.54
N ALA A 314 0.03 -6.09 -9.57
CA ALA A 314 0.20 -6.75 -8.28
C ALA A 314 -0.07 -8.26 -8.35
N THR A 315 -0.98 -8.72 -9.22
CA THR A 315 -1.31 -10.14 -9.36
C THR A 315 -0.09 -11.00 -9.68
N PRO A 316 0.75 -10.71 -10.70
CA PRO A 316 1.95 -11.49 -10.97
C PRO A 316 2.95 -11.50 -9.80
N ARG A 317 3.07 -10.40 -9.06
CA ARG A 317 3.95 -10.32 -7.89
C ARG A 317 3.43 -11.20 -6.75
N MET A 318 2.13 -11.18 -6.50
CA MET A 318 1.49 -12.06 -5.51
C MET A 318 1.63 -13.53 -5.89
N VAL A 319 1.42 -13.88 -7.16
CA VAL A 319 1.64 -15.24 -7.68
C VAL A 319 3.07 -15.70 -7.43
N THR A 320 4.06 -14.84 -7.73
CA THR A 320 5.47 -15.14 -7.46
C THR A 320 5.73 -15.38 -5.98
N LEU A 321 5.20 -14.53 -5.10
CA LEU A 321 5.34 -14.67 -3.65
C LEU A 321 4.77 -16.01 -3.17
N ILE A 322 3.56 -16.35 -3.57
CA ILE A 322 2.89 -17.61 -3.20
C ILE A 322 3.68 -18.82 -3.71
N GLN A 323 4.13 -18.80 -4.96
CA GLN A 323 4.92 -19.90 -5.53
C GLN A 323 6.25 -20.09 -4.81
N GLU A 324 6.93 -19.02 -4.46
CA GLU A 324 8.17 -19.10 -3.69
C GLU A 324 7.91 -19.64 -2.27
N MET A 325 6.85 -19.20 -1.60
CA MET A 325 6.50 -19.74 -0.28
C MET A 325 6.20 -21.24 -0.33
N LEU A 326 5.50 -21.71 -1.37
CA LEU A 326 5.24 -23.14 -1.60
C LEU A 326 6.54 -23.93 -1.86
N ARG A 327 7.49 -23.34 -2.59
CA ARG A 327 8.82 -23.97 -2.83
C ARG A 327 9.62 -24.10 -1.53
N TRP A 328 9.64 -23.06 -0.70
CA TRP A 328 10.36 -23.07 0.57
C TRP A 328 9.84 -24.14 1.55
N ARG A 329 8.56 -24.44 1.53
CA ARG A 329 8.00 -25.55 2.31
C ARG A 329 8.59 -26.90 1.90
N SER A 330 8.86 -27.07 0.62
CA SER A 330 9.39 -28.34 0.07
C SER A 330 10.86 -28.59 0.41
N VAL A 331 11.55 -27.61 1.01
CA VAL A 331 12.94 -27.78 1.45
C VAL A 331 12.95 -28.48 2.80
N PRO A 332 13.60 -29.67 2.92
CA PRO A 332 13.70 -30.37 4.19
C PRO A 332 14.42 -29.49 5.23
N THR A 333 13.70 -29.07 6.26
CA THR A 333 14.29 -28.42 7.43
C THR A 333 14.66 -29.46 8.46
N PRO A 334 15.76 -29.27 9.24
CA PRO A 334 16.01 -30.10 10.40
C PRO A 334 14.78 -30.07 11.32
N THR A 335 14.40 -31.20 11.82
CA THR A 335 13.11 -31.60 12.38
C THR A 335 12.52 -30.74 13.51
N ASP A 336 13.21 -29.69 13.98
CA ASP A 336 12.79 -28.91 15.16
C ASP A 336 12.74 -27.38 14.96
N GLN A 337 12.85 -26.88 13.75
CA GLN A 337 12.75 -25.44 13.51
C GLN A 337 11.71 -25.12 12.42
N PRO A 338 10.81 -24.13 12.65
CA PRO A 338 9.89 -23.68 11.62
C PRO A 338 10.67 -23.20 10.39
N PRO A 339 10.11 -23.35 9.17
CA PRO A 339 10.74 -22.91 7.94
C PRO A 339 11.11 -21.43 8.05
N ARG A 340 12.38 -21.11 7.98
CA ARG A 340 12.85 -19.71 8.00
C ARG A 340 12.86 -19.20 6.58
N PHE A 341 11.83 -18.45 6.23
CA PHE A 341 11.81 -17.71 4.97
C PHE A 341 12.93 -16.67 4.93
N PRO A 342 13.52 -16.40 3.75
CA PRO A 342 14.45 -15.31 3.60
C PRO A 342 13.77 -13.99 4.01
N ARG A 343 14.58 -13.04 4.47
CA ARG A 343 14.07 -11.72 4.89
C ARG A 343 13.28 -11.03 3.77
N ARG A 344 13.67 -11.27 2.50
CA ARG A 344 12.94 -10.84 1.31
C ARG A 344 12.88 -11.98 0.31
N ILE A 345 11.69 -12.27 -0.16
CA ILE A 345 11.39 -13.22 -1.22
C ILE A 345 11.34 -12.50 -2.57
N LEU A 346 10.63 -11.39 -2.62
CA LEU A 346 10.52 -10.58 -3.82
C LEU A 346 11.66 -9.56 -3.92
N ALA A 347 12.13 -9.32 -5.14
CA ALA A 347 12.96 -8.15 -5.40
C ALA A 347 12.16 -6.88 -5.11
N ASP A 348 12.84 -5.87 -4.54
CA ASP A 348 12.22 -4.56 -4.39
C ASP A 348 11.81 -4.04 -5.78
N PRO A 349 10.59 -3.52 -5.93
CA PRO A 349 10.19 -2.89 -7.16
C PRO A 349 11.17 -1.75 -7.46
N GLN A 350 11.73 -1.75 -8.68
CA GLN A 350 12.57 -0.63 -9.10
C GLN A 350 11.71 0.63 -9.13
N ILE A 351 12.16 1.64 -8.40
CA ILE A 351 11.48 2.92 -8.40
C ILE A 351 11.92 3.66 -9.65
N ASN A 352 11.15 3.58 -10.71
CA ASN A 352 11.30 4.47 -11.85
C ASN A 352 10.62 5.80 -11.49
N TYR A 353 11.38 6.69 -10.86
CA TYR A 353 10.95 8.08 -10.65
C TYR A 353 10.99 8.89 -11.95
N HIS A 354 10.79 8.29 -13.08
CA HIS A 354 10.56 9.03 -14.30
C HIS A 354 9.16 9.65 -14.21
N LEU A 355 9.10 10.76 -13.48
CA LEU A 355 8.01 11.70 -13.70
C LEU A 355 8.09 12.06 -15.19
N PRO A 356 6.96 12.05 -15.92
CA PRO A 356 6.96 12.53 -17.29
C PRO A 356 7.64 13.90 -17.34
N GLU A 357 8.54 14.12 -18.28
CA GLU A 357 9.28 15.39 -18.43
C GLU A 357 8.34 16.61 -18.38
N GLU A 358 7.14 16.45 -18.93
CA GLU A 358 6.05 17.45 -18.89
C GLU A 358 5.58 17.78 -17.45
N THR A 359 5.82 16.89 -16.47
CA THR A 359 5.38 17.11 -15.08
C THR A 359 6.41 17.88 -14.27
N LEU A 360 7.65 17.95 -14.72
CA LEU A 360 8.77 18.61 -14.06
C LEU A 360 9.28 19.81 -14.87
N ASP A 361 8.40 20.58 -15.46
CA ASP A 361 8.78 21.90 -15.99
C ASP A 361 9.11 22.83 -14.82
N LEU A 362 10.28 22.61 -14.23
CA LEU A 362 10.77 23.39 -13.09
C LEU A 362 10.89 24.90 -13.44
N PRO A 363 11.34 25.33 -14.62
CA PRO A 363 11.30 26.73 -15.01
C PRO A 363 9.89 27.32 -14.98
N ARG A 364 8.87 26.57 -15.35
CA ARG A 364 7.48 27.01 -15.30
C ARG A 364 6.93 27.03 -13.88
N LEU A 365 7.35 26.07 -13.03
CA LEU A 365 6.92 25.99 -11.64
C LEU A 365 7.59 27.06 -10.76
N PHE A 366 8.83 27.41 -11.06
CA PHE A 366 9.67 28.33 -10.30
C PHE A 366 10.38 29.34 -11.22
N PRO A 367 9.61 30.16 -11.97
CA PRO A 367 10.17 31.00 -13.03
C PRO A 367 11.19 32.04 -12.51
N GLU A 368 11.07 32.46 -11.25
CA GLU A 368 11.94 33.45 -10.62
C GLU A 368 13.12 32.82 -9.86
N HIS A 369 13.27 31.48 -9.90
CA HIS A 369 14.39 30.85 -9.21
C HIS A 369 15.71 31.13 -9.95
N PRO A 370 16.74 31.66 -9.27
CA PRO A 370 17.99 32.11 -9.93
C PRO A 370 18.65 31.01 -10.76
N ILE A 371 18.51 29.74 -10.38
CA ILE A 371 19.09 28.63 -11.13
C ILE A 371 18.55 28.50 -12.56
N PHE A 372 17.34 29.00 -12.84
CA PHE A 372 16.72 28.92 -14.17
C PHE A 372 16.98 30.18 -15.01
N ALA A 373 17.35 31.30 -14.37
CA ALA A 373 17.76 32.49 -15.07
C ALA A 373 19.17 32.36 -15.68
N GLU A 374 19.99 31.44 -15.14
CA GLU A 374 21.39 31.25 -15.55
C GLU A 374 21.65 29.84 -16.15
N LEU A 375 20.63 29.01 -16.35
CA LEU A 375 20.79 27.65 -16.87
C LEU A 375 21.23 27.64 -18.34
N ASP A 376 22.51 27.79 -18.56
CA ASP A 376 23.14 27.29 -19.76
C ASP A 376 23.29 25.78 -19.68
N VAL A 377 22.30 25.08 -20.29
CA VAL A 377 22.22 23.59 -20.30
C VAL A 377 23.52 22.98 -20.81
N SER A 378 24.22 23.66 -21.73
CA SER A 378 25.53 23.25 -22.28
C SER A 378 26.60 23.25 -21.20
N ARG A 379 26.60 24.24 -20.31
CA ARG A 379 27.55 24.33 -19.19
C ARG A 379 27.33 23.22 -18.16
N LEU A 380 26.08 22.96 -17.80
CA LEU A 380 25.74 21.85 -16.86
C LEU A 380 26.07 20.50 -17.46
N GLN A 381 25.81 20.26 -18.73
CA GLN A 381 26.19 19.03 -19.40
C GLN A 381 27.72 18.85 -19.41
N ALA A 382 28.49 19.91 -19.64
CA ALA A 382 29.94 19.88 -19.56
C ALA A 382 30.41 19.58 -18.12
N GLU A 383 29.82 20.21 -17.12
CA GLU A 383 30.14 19.99 -15.71
C GLU A 383 29.81 18.56 -15.24
N VAL A 384 28.64 18.02 -15.61
CA VAL A 384 28.28 16.62 -15.38
C VAL A 384 29.25 15.69 -16.10
N GLY A 385 29.69 16.02 -17.29
CA GLY A 385 30.74 15.30 -18.03
C GLY A 385 32.06 15.26 -17.26
N HIS A 386 32.51 16.42 -16.78
CA HIS A 386 33.72 16.53 -15.95
C HIS A 386 33.62 15.75 -14.64
N LEU A 387 32.50 15.85 -13.92
CA LEU A 387 32.28 15.12 -12.68
C LEU A 387 32.27 13.60 -12.88
N ARG A 388 31.68 13.13 -13.98
CA ARG A 388 31.69 11.70 -14.35
C ARG A 388 33.12 11.20 -14.64
N LEU A 389 33.92 11.99 -15.34
CA LEU A 389 35.32 11.66 -15.62
C LEU A 389 36.15 11.64 -14.33
N ALA A 390 35.99 12.64 -13.46
CA ALA A 390 36.64 12.70 -12.16
C ALA A 390 36.26 11.51 -11.25
N LEU A 391 34.98 11.14 -11.22
CA LEU A 391 34.51 9.97 -10.48
C LEU A 391 35.10 8.67 -11.03
N LYS A 392 35.17 8.53 -12.35
CA LYS A 392 35.77 7.37 -13.01
C LYS A 392 37.28 7.26 -12.70
N SER A 393 37.99 8.39 -12.71
CA SER A 393 39.42 8.45 -12.31
C SER A 393 39.61 8.04 -10.84
N LYS A 394 38.81 8.63 -9.93
CA LYS A 394 38.84 8.28 -8.50
C LYS A 394 38.50 6.82 -8.23
N THR A 395 37.54 6.27 -8.95
CA THR A 395 37.17 4.85 -8.85
C THR A 395 38.31 3.95 -9.33
N ALA A 396 39.01 4.34 -10.40
CA ALA A 396 40.20 3.63 -10.89
C ALA A 396 41.37 3.70 -9.91
N GLU A 397 41.60 4.85 -9.28
CA GLU A 397 42.62 5.02 -8.22
C GLU A 397 42.33 4.14 -6.99
N LEU A 398 41.05 3.99 -6.62
CA LEU A 398 40.61 3.17 -5.48
C LEU A 398 40.57 1.66 -5.79
N ALA A 399 40.49 1.27 -7.06
CA ALA A 399 40.37 -0.13 -7.46
C ALA A 399 41.49 -1.04 -6.94
N PRO A 400 42.79 -0.62 -6.93
CA PRO A 400 43.89 -1.42 -6.34
C PRO A 400 43.71 -1.59 -4.82
N PHE A 401 43.27 -0.52 -4.12
CA PHE A 401 43.04 -0.55 -2.67
C PHE A 401 41.86 -1.48 -2.32
N LEU A 402 40.80 -1.45 -3.07
CA LEU A 402 39.64 -2.34 -2.90
C LEU A 402 40.03 -3.81 -3.20
N ARG A 403 40.89 -4.03 -4.21
CA ARG A 403 41.44 -5.36 -4.45
C ARG A 403 42.27 -5.84 -3.29
N MET A 404 43.16 -4.99 -2.76
CA MET A 404 44.01 -5.34 -1.60
C MET A 404 43.15 -5.62 -0.36
N LEU A 405 42.12 -4.82 -0.09
CA LEU A 405 41.18 -5.06 1.01
C LEU A 405 40.48 -6.41 0.87
N ARG A 406 39.98 -6.75 -0.33
CA ARG A 406 39.35 -8.06 -0.59
C ARG A 406 40.31 -9.22 -0.40
N LEU A 407 41.59 -9.09 -0.81
CA LEU A 407 42.60 -10.09 -0.58
C LEU A 407 42.94 -10.24 0.91
N MET A 408 42.99 -9.14 1.67
CA MET A 408 43.16 -9.15 3.12
C MET A 408 41.96 -9.76 3.84
N GLU A 409 40.73 -9.54 3.37
CA GLU A 409 39.53 -10.16 3.92
C GLU A 409 39.39 -11.65 3.56
N ALA A 410 39.94 -12.07 2.43
CA ALA A 410 39.97 -13.47 2.01
C ALA A 410 41.03 -14.32 2.77
N ASN A 411 42.05 -13.69 3.34
CA ASN A 411 43.10 -14.39 4.10
C ASN A 411 42.65 -14.54 5.58
N PRO A 412 42.53 -15.77 6.11
CA PRO A 412 42.10 -16.02 7.48
C PRO A 412 42.90 -15.30 8.57
N LEU A 413 44.21 -15.16 8.37
CA LEU A 413 45.10 -14.50 9.34
C LEU A 413 44.89 -12.99 9.40
N THR A 414 44.77 -12.32 8.25
CA THR A 414 44.55 -10.89 8.20
C THR A 414 43.09 -10.51 8.56
N ARG A 415 42.14 -11.40 8.29
CA ARG A 415 40.75 -11.25 8.72
C ARG A 415 40.61 -11.23 10.24
N SER A 416 41.35 -12.13 10.93
CA SER A 416 41.36 -12.17 12.40
C SER A 416 42.02 -10.92 13.00
N ALA A 417 43.08 -10.40 12.40
CA ALA A 417 43.76 -9.18 12.84
C ALA A 417 42.84 -7.93 12.61
N LEU A 418 42.16 -7.85 11.49
CA LEU A 418 41.19 -6.77 11.22
C LEU A 418 39.97 -6.82 12.15
N TRP A 419 39.54 -8.02 12.52
CA TRP A 419 38.45 -8.21 13.49
C TRP A 419 38.89 -7.75 14.89
N LEU A 420 40.10 -8.13 15.35
CA LEU A 420 40.65 -7.68 16.61
C LEU A 420 40.81 -6.16 16.66
N ARG A 421 41.28 -5.52 15.59
CA ARG A 421 41.40 -4.08 15.50
C ARG A 421 40.03 -3.40 15.58
N ARG A 422 39.01 -3.93 14.91
CA ARG A 422 37.61 -3.40 15.02
C ARG A 422 37.06 -3.52 16.45
N GLN A 423 37.36 -4.60 17.17
CA GLN A 423 36.95 -4.77 18.57
C GLN A 423 37.70 -3.79 19.48
N PHE A 424 39.00 -3.61 19.24
CA PHE A 424 39.83 -2.68 20.02
C PHE A 424 39.40 -1.23 19.84
N VAL A 425 39.10 -0.81 18.61
CA VAL A 425 38.57 0.52 18.31
C VAL A 425 37.19 0.72 18.97
N ARG A 426 36.29 -0.28 18.90
CA ARG A 426 34.98 -0.22 19.59
C ARG A 426 35.17 -0.11 21.12
N TRP A 427 36.07 -0.86 21.70
CA TRP A 427 36.32 -0.82 23.14
C TRP A 427 36.89 0.54 23.55
N PHE A 428 37.82 1.11 22.79
CA PHE A 428 38.42 2.43 23.08
C PHE A 428 37.36 3.56 23.01
N TRP A 429 36.47 3.54 22.03
CA TRP A 429 35.40 4.56 21.89
C TRP A 429 34.24 4.36 22.89
N SER A 430 34.08 3.20 23.48
CA SER A 430 33.07 2.95 24.52
C SER A 430 33.56 3.28 25.94
N SER A 431 34.87 3.47 26.15
CA SER A 431 35.45 3.86 27.45
C SER A 431 35.62 5.37 27.66
N GLU A 432 35.29 6.18 26.65
CA GLU A 432 35.31 7.65 26.74
C GLU A 432 33.90 8.27 26.86
N ARG A 433 32.85 7.48 27.21
CA ARG A 433 31.54 8.01 27.56
C ARG A 433 31.18 7.75 29.00
#